data_165b52ca7e9b690866d88b1b8869999d
#
_entry.id   165b52ca7e9b690866d88b1b8869999d
#
_cell.length_a   1.000
_cell.length_b   1.000
_cell.length_c   1.000
_cell.angle_alpha   90.00
_cell.angle_beta   90.00
_cell.angle_gamma   90.00
#
_symmetry.space_group_name_H-M   'P 1'
#
loop_
_entity.id
_entity.type
_entity.pdbx_description
1 polymer ?
#
loop_
_entity_poly.entity_id
_entity_poly.type
_entity_poly.pdbx_seq_one_letter_code
_entity_poly.pdbx_strand_id
1 'polypeptide(L)'
;MRTALPDTGTVRNCSRHCEEARFDKCVRTFAFRLSSPSTYYADYRFVTHSLFRYVPTTSIENIKLNCPAVLHGGKEIMKYRHWTFHYANIEKDLFDSEDVCTTIRQYFVFEKTPLSEEEANYPLSYGLLVYKDIVQVMLELSIFYHPQNAYCIMVDQGASSIFKEFITKLPKCFANIHTFIGSKSIWGSFGILENVYKCFKYLTELDHPWEYYQYLSGADLPLRTNLEMVRIMKALNGSINTDVEQFEQDRYRLMEGIHPPVPLYKSAMSVAIPRRSAKFMLKSKKVKSLLTYLSQTWVADESFWTTVAGNAVLMKVPGSYRARDILWLRKHLIMESPQRFTVDSVGTSYIGRYQVWEWQKPCRGRIASWSCVFGVLDVPEIWTRPELVVHKMYLDTEPAGYMCILKAIRHRSHNPIDFDASSYAEMPTVELSNGKRITELKHPEWLMRSSFYCKRDFDKRLSQRK
;
A
#
# COMPACT_ATOMS: atom_id res chain seq x y z
N MET A 1 19.27 40.65 6.12
CA MET A 1 18.52 40.39 7.33
C MET A 1 18.27 38.89 7.38
N ARG A 2 18.93 38.20 8.31
CA ARG A 2 18.78 36.76 8.56
C ARG A 2 17.60 36.59 9.49
N THR A 3 16.52 35.97 9.07
CA THR A 3 15.42 35.55 9.94
C THR A 3 15.67 34.11 10.36
N ALA A 4 15.78 33.94 11.66
CA ALA A 4 16.02 32.69 12.35
C ALA A 4 14.85 31.71 12.19
N LEU A 5 15.19 30.43 12.03
CA LEU A 5 14.27 29.29 12.15
C LEU A 5 13.78 29.18 13.61
N PRO A 6 12.50 28.91 13.85
CA PRO A 6 12.05 28.66 15.21
C PRO A 6 12.45 27.27 15.67
N ASP A 7 12.95 27.21 16.88
CA ASP A 7 13.61 26.12 17.56
C ASP A 7 12.62 25.12 18.17
N THR A 8 12.86 23.82 17.90
CA THR A 8 12.85 22.70 18.87
C THR A 8 11.66 22.49 19.82
N GLY A 9 10.43 22.86 19.50
CA GLY A 9 9.27 22.55 20.36
C GLY A 9 8.82 21.07 20.37
N THR A 10 9.17 20.30 19.38
CA THR A 10 8.61 18.94 19.12
C THR A 10 9.21 17.82 19.96
N VAL A 11 10.39 18.02 20.55
CA VAL A 11 11.09 16.97 21.32
C VAL A 11 10.63 16.90 22.78
N ARG A 12 10.09 18.00 23.33
CA ARG A 12 9.69 18.05 24.76
C ARG A 12 8.32 17.44 25.06
N ASN A 13 7.44 17.28 24.07
CA ASN A 13 6.09 16.75 24.30
C ASN A 13 5.97 15.22 24.30
N CYS A 14 6.98 14.48 23.84
CA CYS A 14 6.99 13.02 23.96
C CYS A 14 7.23 12.51 25.40
N SER A 15 7.80 13.34 26.30
CA SER A 15 8.17 12.92 27.64
C SER A 15 7.15 13.21 28.74
N ARG A 16 6.10 14.00 28.49
CA ARG A 16 5.17 14.48 29.55
C ARG A 16 3.87 13.68 29.73
N HIS A 17 3.61 12.65 28.94
CA HIS A 17 2.37 11.87 29.07
C HIS A 17 2.62 10.42 29.55
N CYS A 18 3.68 10.18 30.30
CA CYS A 18 3.99 8.89 30.90
C CYS A 18 3.70 8.80 32.41
N GLU A 19 2.83 9.62 32.96
CA GLU A 19 2.36 9.50 34.35
C GLU A 19 0.98 8.86 34.41
N GLU A 20 0.91 7.53 34.22
CA GLU A 20 -0.17 6.72 34.78
C GLU A 20 0.37 5.40 35.29
N ALA A 21 0.52 5.31 36.59
CA ALA A 21 1.18 4.28 37.39
C ALA A 21 0.53 2.88 37.37
N ARG A 22 -0.22 2.51 36.34
CA ARG A 22 -0.85 1.18 36.24
C ARG A 22 -0.23 0.22 35.22
N PHE A 23 0.74 0.68 34.43
CA PHE A 23 1.30 -0.11 33.34
C PHE A 23 2.63 -0.82 33.65
N ASP A 24 3.31 -0.48 34.73
CA ASP A 24 4.60 -1.07 35.11
C ASP A 24 4.55 -2.60 35.38
N LYS A 25 3.36 -3.12 35.74
CA LYS A 25 3.21 -4.57 35.95
C LYS A 25 3.18 -5.38 34.65
N CYS A 26 2.82 -4.77 33.51
CA CYS A 26 2.81 -5.47 32.22
C CYS A 26 4.21 -5.70 31.63
N VAL A 27 5.14 -4.80 31.88
CA VAL A 27 6.49 -4.85 31.29
C VAL A 27 7.34 -6.00 31.85
N ARG A 28 7.15 -6.36 33.11
CA ARG A 28 7.96 -7.43 33.77
C ARG A 28 7.64 -8.86 33.31
N THR A 29 6.55 -9.06 32.57
CA THR A 29 6.16 -10.38 32.05
C THR A 29 6.68 -10.68 30.64
N PHE A 30 7.35 -9.74 30.01
CA PHE A 30 7.95 -9.90 28.68
C PHE A 30 9.35 -10.52 28.73
N ALA A 31 9.47 -11.73 29.26
CA ALA A 31 10.62 -12.59 28.96
C ALA A 31 10.35 -13.26 27.60
N PHE A 32 10.71 -12.58 26.52
CA PHE A 32 10.55 -13.11 25.17
C PHE A 32 11.45 -14.32 24.94
N ARG A 33 10.87 -15.47 24.69
CA ARG A 33 11.54 -16.54 23.94
C ARG A 33 11.51 -16.12 22.47
N LEU A 34 12.63 -15.58 21.99
CA LEU A 34 12.85 -15.33 20.58
C LEU A 34 12.98 -16.67 19.87
N SER A 35 11.96 -17.09 19.15
CA SER A 35 12.13 -18.09 18.10
C SER A 35 12.97 -17.48 16.98
N SER A 36 13.91 -18.26 16.45
CA SER A 36 14.82 -17.86 15.38
C SER A 36 14.07 -17.28 14.16
N PRO A 37 14.66 -16.34 13.42
CA PRO A 37 14.08 -15.81 12.19
C PRO A 37 14.21 -16.86 11.09
N SER A 38 13.33 -17.82 11.08
CA SER A 38 13.25 -18.78 9.98
C SER A 38 11.81 -18.90 9.57
N THR A 39 11.57 -18.68 8.34
CA THR A 39 10.55 -19.28 7.47
C THR A 39 9.93 -18.36 6.43
N TYR A 40 9.97 -17.03 6.58
CA TYR A 40 9.42 -16.14 5.55
C TYR A 40 10.22 -16.09 4.24
N TYR A 41 11.48 -16.54 4.23
CA TYR A 41 12.39 -16.47 3.08
C TYR A 41 12.57 -17.80 2.33
N ALA A 42 12.09 -18.93 2.88
CA ALA A 42 12.44 -20.24 2.36
C ALA A 42 11.75 -20.60 1.03
N ASP A 43 10.52 -20.13 0.80
CA ASP A 43 9.70 -20.68 -0.29
C ASP A 43 9.93 -20.03 -1.66
N TYR A 44 10.56 -18.87 -1.71
CA TYR A 44 10.79 -18.18 -2.98
C TYR A 44 12.03 -18.67 -3.78
N ARG A 45 12.91 -19.45 -3.17
CA ARG A 45 14.14 -19.94 -3.84
C ARG A 45 13.92 -21.08 -4.84
N PHE A 46 12.83 -21.82 -4.73
CA PHE A 46 12.59 -23.01 -5.55
C PHE A 46 11.88 -22.76 -6.89
N VAL A 47 11.48 -21.55 -7.18
CA VAL A 47 10.68 -21.24 -8.39
C VAL A 47 11.53 -20.92 -9.63
N THR A 48 12.85 -21.17 -9.60
CA THR A 48 13.78 -20.65 -10.62
C THR A 48 13.72 -21.33 -11.99
N HIS A 49 13.20 -22.54 -12.12
CA HIS A 49 13.22 -23.27 -13.40
C HIS A 49 11.88 -23.43 -14.13
N SER A 50 10.74 -23.25 -13.46
CA SER A 50 9.42 -23.41 -14.09
C SER A 50 8.73 -22.08 -14.48
N LEU A 51 9.30 -20.94 -14.13
CA LEU A 51 8.70 -19.61 -14.19
C LEU A 51 8.36 -19.09 -15.60
N PHE A 52 8.72 -19.78 -16.67
CA PHE A 52 8.63 -19.20 -18.02
C PHE A 52 7.90 -20.07 -19.04
N ARG A 53 6.92 -20.88 -18.63
CA ARG A 53 6.02 -21.58 -19.56
C ARG A 53 4.82 -20.73 -20.00
N TYR A 54 4.60 -19.56 -19.38
CA TYR A 54 3.57 -18.63 -19.85
C TYR A 54 3.96 -18.11 -21.23
N VAL A 55 3.08 -18.30 -22.20
CA VAL A 55 3.26 -17.75 -23.55
C VAL A 55 2.55 -16.41 -23.59
N PRO A 56 3.28 -15.29 -23.72
CA PRO A 56 2.68 -13.98 -23.82
C PRO A 56 1.75 -13.90 -25.02
N THR A 57 0.54 -13.38 -24.79
CA THR A 57 -0.49 -13.25 -25.84
C THR A 57 -0.45 -11.88 -26.55
N THR A 58 0.25 -10.91 -25.96
CA THR A 58 0.35 -9.55 -26.52
C THR A 58 1.81 -9.19 -26.82
N SER A 59 1.99 -8.19 -27.71
CA SER A 59 3.31 -7.70 -28.10
C SER A 59 4.10 -7.14 -26.91
N ILE A 60 3.40 -6.46 -25.96
CA ILE A 60 4.02 -5.88 -24.77
C ILE A 60 4.56 -6.97 -23.85
N GLU A 61 3.80 -8.01 -23.60
CA GLU A 61 4.24 -9.09 -22.71
C GLU A 61 5.25 -10.05 -23.39
N ASN A 62 5.35 -10.01 -24.72
CA ASN A 62 6.31 -10.84 -25.48
C ASN A 62 7.73 -10.24 -25.55
N ILE A 63 8.00 -9.18 -24.81
CA ILE A 63 9.33 -8.55 -24.75
C ILE A 63 10.36 -9.55 -24.19
N LYS A 64 11.49 -9.67 -24.90
CA LYS A 64 12.60 -10.57 -24.52
C LYS A 64 13.46 -9.93 -23.43
N LEU A 65 13.24 -10.33 -22.19
CA LEU A 65 14.01 -9.96 -21.00
C LEU A 65 14.40 -11.23 -20.23
N ASN A 66 15.63 -11.28 -19.73
CA ASN A 66 16.02 -12.31 -18.76
C ASN A 66 15.50 -11.91 -17.36
N CYS A 67 14.20 -12.11 -17.15
CA CYS A 67 13.55 -11.73 -15.89
C CYS A 67 14.07 -12.50 -14.67
N PRO A 68 14.49 -13.79 -14.73
CA PRO A 68 15.19 -14.40 -13.61
C PRO A 68 16.39 -13.59 -13.10
N ALA A 69 17.22 -13.07 -13.99
CA ALA A 69 18.37 -12.24 -13.60
C ALA A 69 17.95 -10.91 -12.95
N VAL A 70 16.80 -10.34 -13.35
CA VAL A 70 16.25 -9.12 -12.76
C VAL A 70 15.60 -9.39 -11.40
N LEU A 71 14.81 -10.47 -11.28
CA LEU A 71 14.04 -10.77 -10.07
C LEU A 71 14.91 -11.30 -8.91
N HIS A 72 15.94 -12.08 -9.22
CA HIS A 72 16.75 -12.74 -8.19
C HIS A 72 18.14 -12.12 -8.02
N GLY A 73 18.48 -11.15 -8.84
CA GLY A 73 19.81 -10.56 -8.88
C GLY A 73 20.82 -11.46 -9.57
N GLY A 74 21.84 -10.88 -10.15
CA GLY A 74 22.92 -11.60 -10.81
C GLY A 74 23.91 -10.64 -11.43
N LYS A 75 25.05 -11.14 -11.90
CA LYS A 75 26.08 -10.29 -12.52
C LYS A 75 25.58 -9.49 -13.72
N GLU A 76 24.54 -9.98 -14.38
CA GLU A 76 23.97 -9.34 -15.57
C GLU A 76 22.93 -8.26 -15.30
N ILE A 77 22.45 -8.11 -14.06
CA ILE A 77 21.36 -7.18 -13.73
C ILE A 77 21.68 -5.75 -14.15
N MET A 78 22.96 -5.35 -14.07
CA MET A 78 23.42 -4.02 -14.41
C MET A 78 23.12 -3.61 -15.86
N LYS A 79 23.14 -4.54 -16.81
CA LYS A 79 22.87 -4.25 -18.23
C LYS A 79 21.42 -3.84 -18.46
N TYR A 80 20.49 -4.23 -17.59
CA TYR A 80 19.08 -3.92 -17.72
C TYR A 80 18.71 -2.51 -17.20
N ARG A 81 19.61 -1.81 -16.55
CA ARG A 81 19.42 -0.40 -16.15
C ARG A 81 19.24 0.53 -17.35
N HIS A 82 19.88 0.23 -18.46
CA HIS A 82 19.83 1.01 -19.69
C HIS A 82 18.85 0.45 -20.72
N TRP A 83 18.13 -0.61 -20.38
CA TRP A 83 17.10 -1.14 -21.26
C TRP A 83 15.92 -0.17 -21.30
N THR A 84 15.44 0.12 -22.50
CA THR A 84 14.35 1.08 -22.74
C THR A 84 13.12 0.37 -23.28
N PHE A 85 11.96 0.91 -22.94
CA PHE A 85 10.68 0.48 -23.47
C PHE A 85 10.01 1.66 -24.18
N HIS A 86 9.91 1.56 -25.51
CA HIS A 86 9.31 2.61 -26.33
C HIS A 86 7.83 2.34 -26.54
N TYR A 87 6.98 3.13 -25.90
CA TYR A 87 5.52 2.93 -25.90
C TYR A 87 4.73 4.12 -26.49
N ALA A 88 5.40 5.11 -27.08
CA ALA A 88 4.73 6.26 -27.70
C ALA A 88 3.75 5.87 -28.82
N ASN A 89 4.07 4.85 -29.63
CA ASN A 89 3.15 4.36 -30.65
C ASN A 89 1.92 3.69 -30.03
N ILE A 90 2.09 2.96 -28.92
CA ILE A 90 0.99 2.34 -28.20
C ILE A 90 0.07 3.43 -27.64
N GLU A 91 0.64 4.47 -27.02
CA GLU A 91 -0.12 5.60 -26.52
C GLU A 91 -0.91 6.29 -27.62
N LYS A 92 -0.27 6.53 -28.77
CA LYS A 92 -0.93 7.09 -29.94
C LYS A 92 -2.07 6.23 -30.44
N ASP A 93 -1.86 4.92 -30.60
CA ASP A 93 -2.88 3.98 -31.07
C ASP A 93 -4.07 3.92 -30.11
N LEU A 94 -3.84 4.00 -28.80
CA LEU A 94 -4.91 4.05 -27.79
C LEU A 94 -5.75 5.32 -27.93
N PHE A 95 -5.11 6.48 -28.14
CA PHE A 95 -5.82 7.74 -28.20
C PHE A 95 -6.54 7.97 -29.53
N ASP A 96 -5.96 7.50 -30.63
CA ASP A 96 -6.51 7.68 -31.98
C ASP A 96 -7.54 6.58 -32.38
N SER A 97 -7.72 5.56 -31.52
CA SER A 97 -8.58 4.42 -31.85
C SER A 97 -10.07 4.75 -31.89
N GLU A 98 -10.72 4.37 -32.98
CA GLU A 98 -12.19 4.35 -33.07
C GLU A 98 -12.81 3.23 -32.25
N ASP A 99 -12.16 2.03 -32.21
CA ASP A 99 -12.55 0.90 -31.34
C ASP A 99 -11.53 0.71 -30.21
N VAL A 100 -11.68 1.52 -29.17
CA VAL A 100 -10.84 1.50 -27.98
C VAL A 100 -10.77 0.11 -27.32
N CYS A 101 -11.88 -0.64 -27.34
CA CYS A 101 -11.92 -1.94 -26.67
C CYS A 101 -11.08 -3.00 -27.39
N THR A 102 -11.09 -3.01 -28.71
CA THR A 102 -10.23 -3.90 -29.51
C THR A 102 -8.78 -3.51 -29.39
N THR A 103 -8.45 -2.20 -29.47
CA THR A 103 -7.07 -1.73 -29.31
C THR A 103 -6.49 -2.04 -27.93
N ILE A 104 -7.28 -1.88 -26.86
CA ILE A 104 -6.86 -2.30 -25.51
C ILE A 104 -6.49 -3.78 -25.48
N ARG A 105 -7.34 -4.66 -26.02
CA ARG A 105 -7.10 -6.12 -25.99
C ARG A 105 -5.95 -6.55 -26.91
N GLN A 106 -5.56 -5.75 -27.88
CA GLN A 106 -4.40 -5.98 -28.72
C GLN A 106 -3.08 -5.81 -27.94
N TYR A 107 -3.04 -4.83 -27.05
CA TYR A 107 -1.82 -4.48 -26.31
C TYR A 107 -1.75 -5.06 -24.90
N PHE A 108 -2.89 -5.26 -24.22
CA PHE A 108 -2.94 -5.62 -22.82
C PHE A 108 -3.77 -6.91 -22.59
N VAL A 109 -3.30 -7.73 -21.68
CA VAL A 109 -4.00 -8.95 -21.29
C VAL A 109 -5.01 -8.62 -20.20
N PHE A 110 -6.29 -8.83 -20.50
CA PHE A 110 -7.40 -8.75 -19.55
C PHE A 110 -8.08 -10.11 -19.45
N GLU A 111 -8.12 -10.68 -18.26
CA GLU A 111 -8.75 -11.97 -18.01
C GLU A 111 -10.25 -11.92 -18.33
N LYS A 112 -10.75 -12.95 -19.02
CA LYS A 112 -12.17 -13.05 -19.40
C LYS A 112 -13.00 -13.81 -18.39
N THR A 113 -12.36 -14.69 -17.63
CA THR A 113 -12.98 -15.55 -16.60
C THR A 113 -12.12 -15.53 -15.34
N PRO A 114 -12.68 -15.79 -14.15
CA PRO A 114 -11.89 -16.05 -12.95
C PRO A 114 -10.89 -17.20 -13.19
N LEU A 115 -9.69 -17.09 -12.65
CA LEU A 115 -8.64 -18.12 -12.82
C LEU A 115 -8.82 -19.31 -11.88
N SER A 116 -9.62 -19.16 -10.83
CA SER A 116 -9.98 -20.24 -9.91
C SER A 116 -11.36 -20.02 -9.30
N GLU A 117 -11.96 -21.09 -8.78
CA GLU A 117 -13.21 -21.04 -8.02
C GLU A 117 -13.03 -20.24 -6.70
N GLU A 118 -11.85 -20.34 -6.07
CA GLU A 118 -11.54 -19.59 -4.87
C GLU A 118 -11.58 -18.08 -5.09
N GLU A 119 -11.09 -17.61 -6.25
CA GLU A 119 -11.14 -16.20 -6.65
C GLU A 119 -12.55 -15.75 -7.03
N ALA A 120 -13.30 -16.59 -7.73
CA ALA A 120 -14.69 -16.31 -8.12
C ALA A 120 -15.58 -16.09 -6.90
N ASN A 121 -15.39 -16.90 -5.86
CA ASN A 121 -16.18 -16.87 -4.63
C ASN A 121 -15.72 -15.82 -3.60
N TYR A 122 -14.63 -15.10 -3.86
CA TYR A 122 -14.09 -14.06 -2.97
C TYR A 122 -13.61 -12.84 -3.77
N PRO A 123 -14.53 -12.09 -4.40
CA PRO A 123 -14.16 -10.92 -5.18
C PRO A 123 -13.53 -9.82 -4.33
N LEU A 124 -12.62 -9.06 -4.94
CA LEU A 124 -11.97 -7.89 -4.34
C LEU A 124 -12.47 -6.59 -4.99
N SER A 125 -12.21 -5.45 -4.37
CA SER A 125 -12.50 -4.16 -4.97
C SER A 125 -11.31 -3.21 -4.90
N TYR A 126 -11.15 -2.41 -5.95
CA TYR A 126 -10.00 -1.50 -6.10
C TYR A 126 -10.47 -0.09 -6.45
N GLY A 127 -10.02 0.89 -5.65
CA GLY A 127 -10.15 2.30 -5.98
C GLY A 127 -8.82 2.82 -6.51
N LEU A 128 -8.82 3.44 -7.68
CA LEU A 128 -7.63 4.00 -8.31
C LEU A 128 -7.78 5.51 -8.45
N LEU A 129 -6.68 6.26 -8.21
CA LEU A 129 -6.59 7.68 -8.54
C LEU A 129 -5.46 7.87 -9.56
N VAL A 130 -5.81 8.36 -10.76
CA VAL A 130 -4.89 8.47 -11.91
C VAL A 130 -4.97 9.83 -12.57
N TYR A 131 -3.89 10.24 -13.28
CA TYR A 131 -3.88 11.56 -13.94
C TYR A 131 -3.00 11.67 -15.20
N LYS A 132 -2.16 10.67 -15.49
CA LYS A 132 -1.23 10.67 -16.64
C LYS A 132 -0.74 9.26 -16.96
N ASP A 133 0.09 9.11 -17.99
CA ASP A 133 0.81 7.90 -18.40
C ASP A 133 -0.15 6.73 -18.69
N ILE A 134 -0.96 6.90 -19.75
CA ILE A 134 -2.04 5.95 -20.06
C ILE A 134 -1.56 4.51 -20.25
N VAL A 135 -0.39 4.30 -20.87
CA VAL A 135 0.15 2.96 -21.09
C VAL A 135 0.50 2.31 -19.75
N GLN A 136 1.10 3.06 -18.83
CA GLN A 136 1.40 2.58 -17.49
C GLN A 136 0.11 2.23 -16.71
N VAL A 137 -0.89 3.12 -16.74
CA VAL A 137 -2.19 2.88 -16.08
C VAL A 137 -2.87 1.64 -16.65
N MET A 138 -2.80 1.43 -17.97
CA MET A 138 -3.39 0.25 -18.61
C MET A 138 -2.62 -1.04 -18.27
N LEU A 139 -1.30 -1.00 -18.15
CA LEU A 139 -0.50 -2.13 -17.68
C LEU A 139 -0.82 -2.47 -16.23
N GLU A 140 -0.86 -1.47 -15.36
CA GLU A 140 -1.25 -1.65 -13.95
C GLU A 140 -2.67 -2.23 -13.85
N LEU A 141 -3.63 -1.62 -14.53
CA LEU A 141 -5.00 -2.10 -14.53
C LEU A 141 -5.10 -3.54 -15.04
N SER A 142 -4.39 -3.88 -16.13
CA SER A 142 -4.43 -5.22 -16.73
C SER A 142 -3.91 -6.33 -15.82
N ILE A 143 -2.92 -6.02 -14.97
CA ILE A 143 -2.35 -7.02 -14.06
C ILE A 143 -3.17 -7.21 -12.78
N PHE A 144 -3.91 -6.17 -12.35
CA PHE A 144 -4.86 -6.27 -11.24
C PHE A 144 -6.26 -6.76 -11.68
N TYR A 145 -6.55 -6.73 -12.99
CA TYR A 145 -7.89 -6.99 -13.48
C TYR A 145 -8.27 -8.46 -13.41
N HIS A 146 -9.40 -8.74 -12.76
CA HIS A 146 -10.14 -10.00 -12.82
C HIS A 146 -11.63 -9.69 -12.96
N PRO A 147 -12.38 -10.47 -13.76
CA PRO A 147 -13.77 -10.14 -14.11
C PRO A 147 -14.74 -10.20 -12.92
N GLN A 148 -14.41 -10.96 -11.88
CA GLN A 148 -15.20 -11.04 -10.65
C GLN A 148 -14.97 -9.86 -9.68
N ASN A 149 -13.91 -9.07 -9.85
CA ASN A 149 -13.58 -7.94 -8.99
C ASN A 149 -14.32 -6.67 -9.41
N ALA A 150 -14.35 -5.64 -8.58
CA ALA A 150 -14.94 -4.34 -8.89
C ALA A 150 -13.88 -3.22 -8.86
N TYR A 151 -13.94 -2.32 -9.84
CA TYR A 151 -12.96 -1.25 -9.98
C TYR A 151 -13.65 0.11 -10.07
N CYS A 152 -13.10 1.09 -9.33
CA CYS A 152 -13.47 2.50 -9.51
C CYS A 152 -12.21 3.30 -9.82
N ILE A 153 -12.19 3.95 -10.98
CA ILE A 153 -11.08 4.80 -11.43
C ILE A 153 -11.51 6.26 -11.34
N MET A 154 -10.88 6.98 -10.44
CA MET A 154 -11.04 8.43 -10.32
C MET A 154 -9.93 9.10 -11.15
N VAL A 155 -10.32 9.88 -12.14
CA VAL A 155 -9.40 10.68 -12.94
C VAL A 155 -9.28 12.07 -12.30
N ASP A 156 -8.06 12.50 -12.04
CA ASP A 156 -7.80 13.84 -11.52
C ASP A 156 -8.28 14.91 -12.50
N GLN A 157 -8.94 15.97 -11.98
CA GLN A 157 -9.40 17.09 -12.80
C GLN A 157 -8.25 17.78 -13.58
N GLY A 158 -7.02 17.75 -13.07
CA GLY A 158 -5.84 18.31 -13.73
C GLY A 158 -5.26 17.44 -14.85
N ALA A 159 -5.77 16.23 -15.10
CA ALA A 159 -5.36 15.40 -16.21
C ALA A 159 -5.69 16.03 -17.57
N SER A 160 -4.96 15.67 -18.63
CA SER A 160 -5.23 16.14 -19.98
C SER A 160 -6.63 15.71 -20.45
N SER A 161 -7.23 16.47 -21.38
CA SER A 161 -8.57 16.16 -21.91
C SER A 161 -8.60 14.78 -22.58
N ILE A 162 -7.60 14.45 -23.37
CA ILE A 162 -7.49 13.18 -24.08
C ILE A 162 -7.37 11.98 -23.10
N PHE A 163 -6.59 12.13 -22.03
CA PHE A 163 -6.49 11.11 -20.99
C PHE A 163 -7.84 10.89 -20.28
N LYS A 164 -8.53 11.98 -19.91
CA LYS A 164 -9.88 11.88 -19.30
C LYS A 164 -10.88 11.18 -20.23
N GLU A 165 -10.91 11.59 -21.50
CA GLU A 165 -11.77 11.00 -22.51
C GLU A 165 -11.51 9.50 -22.65
N PHE A 166 -10.23 9.09 -22.75
CA PHE A 166 -9.88 7.68 -22.87
C PHE A 166 -10.35 6.87 -21.64
N ILE A 167 -9.99 7.28 -20.43
CA ILE A 167 -10.38 6.54 -19.22
C ILE A 167 -11.90 6.44 -19.07
N THR A 168 -12.65 7.47 -19.44
CA THR A 168 -14.12 7.43 -19.36
C THR A 168 -14.79 6.49 -20.37
N LYS A 169 -14.05 6.00 -21.37
CA LYS A 169 -14.51 4.96 -22.31
C LYS A 169 -14.39 3.54 -21.75
N LEU A 170 -13.55 3.28 -20.72
CA LEU A 170 -13.28 1.94 -20.19
C LEU A 170 -14.54 1.16 -19.73
N PRO A 171 -15.58 1.79 -19.15
CA PRO A 171 -16.81 1.08 -18.79
C PRO A 171 -17.54 0.45 -19.98
N LYS A 172 -17.31 0.93 -21.21
CA LYS A 172 -17.85 0.30 -22.43
C LYS A 172 -17.16 -1.04 -22.76
N CYS A 173 -15.89 -1.20 -22.31
CA CYS A 173 -15.07 -2.38 -22.57
C CYS A 173 -15.16 -3.41 -21.44
N PHE A 174 -15.40 -2.95 -20.21
CA PHE A 174 -15.36 -3.76 -18.99
C PHE A 174 -16.49 -3.35 -18.04
N ALA A 175 -17.47 -4.22 -17.88
CA ALA A 175 -18.70 -3.93 -17.11
C ALA A 175 -18.44 -3.72 -15.59
N ASN A 176 -17.31 -4.23 -15.07
CA ASN A 176 -16.91 -4.13 -13.66
C ASN A 176 -15.95 -2.96 -13.39
N ILE A 177 -15.68 -2.10 -14.38
CA ILE A 177 -14.90 -0.87 -14.26
C ILE A 177 -15.84 0.33 -14.29
N HIS A 178 -15.74 1.18 -13.29
CA HIS A 178 -16.48 2.42 -13.16
C HIS A 178 -15.52 3.59 -13.14
N THR A 179 -15.80 4.66 -13.86
CA THR A 179 -14.88 5.79 -14.02
C THR A 179 -15.55 7.11 -13.71
N PHE A 180 -14.85 8.01 -13.04
CA PHE A 180 -15.32 9.35 -12.67
C PHE A 180 -14.22 10.36 -12.85
N ILE A 181 -14.59 11.61 -13.15
CA ILE A 181 -13.70 12.75 -13.08
C ILE A 181 -13.87 13.39 -11.70
N GLY A 182 -12.79 13.48 -10.97
CA GLY A 182 -12.76 13.99 -9.60
C GLY A 182 -12.43 15.46 -9.49
N SER A 183 -12.08 15.89 -8.29
CA SER A 183 -11.53 17.21 -7.99
C SER A 183 -10.04 17.27 -8.37
N LYS A 184 -9.47 18.48 -8.51
CA LYS A 184 -8.04 18.67 -8.72
C LYS A 184 -7.27 18.24 -7.46
N SER A 185 -6.37 17.28 -7.61
CA SER A 185 -5.50 16.79 -6.53
C SER A 185 -4.22 17.61 -6.48
N ILE A 186 -4.11 18.47 -5.48
CA ILE A 186 -2.86 19.18 -5.15
C ILE A 186 -2.23 18.45 -3.99
N TRP A 187 -0.92 18.19 -4.04
CA TRP A 187 -0.22 17.50 -2.96
C TRP A 187 -0.47 18.16 -1.61
N GLY A 188 -0.82 17.37 -0.62
CA GLY A 188 -1.16 17.81 0.73
C GLY A 188 -2.57 18.43 0.88
N SER A 189 -3.32 18.62 -0.20
CA SER A 189 -4.71 19.11 -0.12
C SER A 189 -5.70 17.97 0.16
N PHE A 190 -6.87 18.35 0.68
CA PHE A 190 -7.98 17.42 0.91
C PHE A 190 -8.49 16.75 -0.38
N GLY A 191 -8.30 17.39 -1.56
CA GLY A 191 -8.78 16.87 -2.84
C GLY A 191 -8.30 15.45 -3.15
N ILE A 192 -7.11 15.05 -2.67
CA ILE A 192 -6.60 13.66 -2.81
C ILE A 192 -7.52 12.71 -2.03
N LEU A 193 -7.72 12.96 -0.74
CA LEU A 193 -8.60 12.13 0.10
C LEU A 193 -10.03 12.14 -0.42
N GLU A 194 -10.55 13.30 -0.86
CA GLU A 194 -11.89 13.42 -1.42
C GLU A 194 -12.08 12.48 -2.62
N ASN A 195 -11.14 12.46 -3.56
CA ASN A 195 -11.20 11.61 -4.74
C ASN A 195 -11.13 10.13 -4.38
N VAL A 196 -10.21 9.73 -3.51
CA VAL A 196 -10.08 8.35 -3.03
C VAL A 196 -11.33 7.91 -2.28
N TYR A 197 -11.89 8.78 -1.43
CA TYR A 197 -13.10 8.48 -0.66
C TYR A 197 -14.35 8.39 -1.56
N LYS A 198 -14.44 9.16 -2.64
CA LYS A 198 -15.54 9.04 -3.62
C LYS A 198 -15.57 7.65 -4.25
N CYS A 199 -14.41 7.10 -4.68
CA CYS A 199 -14.32 5.74 -5.19
C CYS A 199 -14.67 4.69 -4.10
N PHE A 200 -14.11 4.84 -2.89
CA PHE A 200 -14.44 3.97 -1.77
C PHE A 200 -15.94 3.95 -1.47
N LYS A 201 -16.58 5.13 -1.42
CA LYS A 201 -18.02 5.26 -1.20
C LYS A 201 -18.79 4.56 -2.31
N TYR A 202 -18.49 4.87 -3.58
CA TYR A 202 -19.15 4.28 -4.74
C TYR A 202 -19.12 2.76 -4.72
N LEU A 203 -17.92 2.16 -4.54
CA LEU A 203 -17.76 0.71 -4.48
C LEU A 203 -18.48 0.08 -3.28
N THR A 204 -18.58 0.80 -2.16
CA THR A 204 -19.28 0.31 -0.97
C THR A 204 -20.80 0.29 -1.15
N GLU A 205 -21.35 1.25 -1.93
CA GLU A 205 -22.77 1.36 -2.27
C GLU A 205 -23.15 0.48 -3.46
N LEU A 206 -22.17 0.05 -4.26
CA LEU A 206 -22.40 -0.83 -5.42
C LEU A 206 -22.96 -2.19 -4.97
N ASP A 207 -23.97 -2.67 -5.68
CA ASP A 207 -24.49 -4.03 -5.50
C ASP A 207 -23.55 -5.06 -6.14
N HIS A 208 -22.47 -5.33 -5.46
CA HIS A 208 -21.42 -6.25 -5.86
C HIS A 208 -20.88 -6.97 -4.62
N PRO A 209 -20.62 -8.30 -4.64
CA PRO A 209 -20.27 -9.11 -3.47
C PRO A 209 -18.78 -9.04 -3.08
N TRP A 210 -18.07 -7.95 -3.36
CA TRP A 210 -16.68 -7.86 -2.98
C TRP A 210 -16.47 -7.93 -1.45
N GLU A 211 -15.35 -8.52 -1.03
CA GLU A 211 -15.05 -8.77 0.38
C GLU A 211 -14.06 -7.78 1.00
N TYR A 212 -13.04 -7.36 0.23
CA TYR A 212 -12.06 -6.36 0.65
C TYR A 212 -11.84 -5.28 -0.39
N TYR A 213 -11.69 -4.04 0.09
CA TYR A 213 -11.29 -2.88 -0.69
C TYR A 213 -9.81 -2.61 -0.53
N GLN A 214 -9.13 -2.26 -1.62
CA GLN A 214 -7.77 -1.73 -1.67
C GLN A 214 -7.73 -0.41 -2.46
N TYR A 215 -6.83 0.49 -2.04
CA TYR A 215 -6.51 1.69 -2.80
C TYR A 215 -5.22 1.47 -3.60
N LEU A 216 -5.23 1.87 -4.88
CA LEU A 216 -4.11 1.90 -5.80
C LEU A 216 -3.90 3.31 -6.36
N SER A 217 -2.69 3.59 -6.81
CA SER A 217 -2.32 4.78 -7.58
C SER A 217 -1.78 4.34 -8.94
N GLY A 218 -1.65 5.27 -9.91
CA GLY A 218 -1.09 4.94 -11.23
C GLY A 218 0.43 4.65 -11.23
N ALA A 219 0.99 4.20 -10.12
CA ALA A 219 2.42 3.88 -9.97
C ALA A 219 2.64 2.64 -9.09
N ASP A 220 1.62 1.82 -8.90
CA ASP A 220 1.66 0.59 -8.12
C ASP A 220 1.85 -0.63 -9.02
N LEU A 221 2.59 -1.64 -8.54
CA LEU A 221 2.62 -2.96 -9.13
C LEU A 221 2.31 -4.03 -8.08
N PRO A 222 1.57 -5.09 -8.43
CA PRO A 222 1.31 -6.17 -7.49
C PRO A 222 2.59 -6.98 -7.22
N LEU A 223 2.74 -7.40 -5.98
CA LEU A 223 3.74 -8.40 -5.54
C LEU A 223 3.09 -9.76 -5.27
N ARG A 224 1.77 -9.79 -5.29
CA ARG A 224 0.93 -10.96 -5.07
C ARG A 224 -0.03 -11.13 -6.24
N THR A 225 -0.30 -12.38 -6.62
CA THR A 225 -1.37 -12.69 -7.57
C THR A 225 -2.73 -12.43 -6.94
N ASN A 226 -3.80 -12.36 -7.73
CA ASN A 226 -5.12 -12.19 -7.16
C ASN A 226 -5.52 -13.33 -6.22
N LEU A 227 -5.17 -14.59 -6.54
CA LEU A 227 -5.39 -15.74 -5.67
C LEU A 227 -4.64 -15.60 -4.33
N GLU A 228 -3.37 -15.20 -4.36
CA GLU A 228 -2.59 -14.94 -3.15
C GLU A 228 -3.21 -13.80 -2.33
N MET A 229 -3.66 -12.71 -2.97
CA MET A 229 -4.36 -11.61 -2.31
C MET A 229 -5.67 -12.10 -1.64
N VAL A 230 -6.46 -12.92 -2.31
CA VAL A 230 -7.67 -13.54 -1.73
C VAL A 230 -7.33 -14.32 -0.47
N ARG A 231 -6.30 -15.16 -0.51
CA ARG A 231 -5.87 -15.95 0.66
C ARG A 231 -5.37 -15.07 1.80
N ILE A 232 -4.61 -14.03 1.48
CA ILE A 232 -4.18 -13.03 2.48
C ILE A 232 -5.38 -12.31 3.09
N MET A 233 -6.33 -11.84 2.29
CA MET A 233 -7.52 -11.13 2.81
C MET A 233 -8.39 -12.03 3.69
N LYS A 234 -8.50 -13.32 3.37
CA LYS A 234 -9.14 -14.30 4.24
C LYS A 234 -8.39 -14.42 5.58
N ALA A 235 -7.05 -14.47 5.55
CA ALA A 235 -6.21 -14.54 6.74
C ALA A 235 -6.32 -13.29 7.63
N LEU A 236 -6.57 -12.11 7.05
CA LEU A 236 -6.86 -10.88 7.82
C LEU A 236 -8.14 -10.98 8.65
N ASN A 237 -9.00 -11.94 8.40
CA ASN A 237 -10.21 -12.26 9.17
C ASN A 237 -11.09 -11.03 9.48
N GLY A 238 -11.30 -10.18 8.49
CA GLY A 238 -12.11 -8.96 8.63
C GLY A 238 -11.43 -7.81 9.38
N SER A 239 -10.11 -7.85 9.59
CA SER A 239 -9.33 -6.73 10.13
C SER A 239 -9.11 -5.66 9.08
N ILE A 240 -9.10 -4.40 9.50
CA ILE A 240 -8.59 -3.29 8.68
C ILE A 240 -7.07 -3.30 8.79
N ASN A 241 -6.38 -3.26 7.64
CA ASN A 241 -4.93 -3.13 7.61
C ASN A 241 -4.52 -1.73 7.15
N THR A 242 -3.92 -0.97 8.05
CA THR A 242 -3.32 0.34 7.82
C THR A 242 -1.96 0.40 8.51
N ASP A 243 -1.09 1.26 8.02
CA ASP A 243 0.07 1.68 8.81
C ASP A 243 -0.37 2.55 9.99
N VAL A 244 0.44 2.63 11.04
CA VAL A 244 0.12 3.39 12.26
C VAL A 244 1.32 4.20 12.73
N GLU A 245 1.18 5.53 12.67
CA GLU A 245 2.15 6.47 13.18
C GLU A 245 1.49 7.56 14.01
N GLN A 246 2.31 8.26 14.80
CA GLN A 246 1.85 9.42 15.55
C GLN A 246 1.52 10.55 14.58
N PHE A 247 0.39 11.23 14.83
CA PHE A 247 -0.01 12.39 14.05
C PHE A 247 0.99 13.55 14.24
N GLU A 248 1.34 14.21 13.14
CA GLU A 248 2.28 15.32 13.11
C GLU A 248 1.56 16.64 13.38
N GLN A 249 2.04 17.43 14.36
CA GLN A 249 1.38 18.65 14.83
C GLN A 249 1.32 19.76 13.77
N ASP A 250 2.28 19.83 12.87
CA ASP A 250 2.34 20.81 11.77
C ASP A 250 1.22 20.62 10.72
N ARG A 251 0.52 19.49 10.76
CA ARG A 251 -0.63 19.20 9.89
C ARG A 251 -1.90 19.92 10.30
N TYR A 252 -1.97 20.47 11.50
CA TYR A 252 -3.17 21.17 12.00
C TYR A 252 -3.44 22.50 11.29
N ARG A 253 -2.45 23.17 10.77
CA ARG A 253 -2.36 24.43 10.00
C ARG A 253 -3.38 25.57 10.28
N LEU A 254 -4.67 25.29 10.34
CA LEU A 254 -5.73 26.31 10.43
C LEU A 254 -6.71 26.03 11.57
N MET A 255 -6.36 25.14 12.49
CA MET A 255 -7.31 24.55 13.44
C MET A 255 -7.08 25.01 14.88
N GLU A 256 -6.54 26.20 15.10
CA GLU A 256 -6.42 26.76 16.45
C GLU A 256 -7.79 26.81 17.11
N GLY A 257 -7.89 26.18 18.28
CA GLY A 257 -9.15 26.13 19.06
C GLY A 257 -10.19 25.11 18.60
N ILE A 258 -9.97 24.39 17.49
CA ILE A 258 -10.91 23.35 17.04
C ILE A 258 -10.32 21.97 17.32
N HIS A 259 -10.95 21.21 18.19
CA HIS A 259 -10.49 19.86 18.55
C HIS A 259 -10.98 18.80 17.54
N PRO A 260 -10.15 17.82 17.19
CA PRO A 260 -10.57 16.71 16.35
C PRO A 260 -11.64 15.86 17.08
N PRO A 261 -12.58 15.24 16.33
CA PRO A 261 -13.65 14.44 16.93
C PRO A 261 -13.15 13.16 17.61
N VAL A 262 -11.94 12.72 17.28
CA VAL A 262 -11.23 11.56 17.86
C VAL A 262 -9.72 11.83 17.78
N PRO A 263 -8.89 11.13 18.59
CA PRO A 263 -7.43 11.19 18.45
C PRO A 263 -7.00 10.87 17.01
N LEU A 264 -6.14 11.72 16.45
CA LEU A 264 -5.63 11.56 15.09
C LEU A 264 -4.36 10.70 15.08
N TYR A 265 -4.22 9.93 14.01
CA TYR A 265 -3.04 9.12 13.70
C TYR A 265 -2.60 9.37 12.25
N LYS A 266 -1.36 9.01 11.93
CA LYS A 266 -0.80 9.10 10.58
C LYS A 266 -0.59 7.70 10.01
N SER A 267 -0.71 7.57 8.70
CA SER A 267 -0.45 6.33 7.95
C SER A 267 0.01 6.62 6.52
N ALA A 268 0.25 5.57 5.75
CA ALA A 268 0.18 5.64 4.31
C ALA A 268 -1.29 5.80 3.85
N MET A 269 -1.50 6.28 2.63
CA MET A 269 -2.82 6.37 2.02
C MET A 269 -3.40 4.99 1.64
N SER A 270 -2.54 4.01 1.38
CA SER A 270 -2.97 2.63 1.06
C SER A 270 -3.57 1.93 2.28
N VAL A 271 -4.60 1.16 2.03
CA VAL A 271 -5.39 0.49 3.06
C VAL A 271 -6.03 -0.77 2.49
N ALA A 272 -6.23 -1.78 3.35
CA ALA A 272 -7.13 -2.90 3.08
C ALA A 272 -8.31 -2.84 4.07
N ILE A 273 -9.54 -2.74 3.54
CA ILE A 273 -10.76 -2.54 4.35
C ILE A 273 -11.79 -3.62 4.01
N PRO A 274 -12.25 -4.43 4.98
CA PRO A 274 -13.31 -5.40 4.74
C PRO A 274 -14.65 -4.69 4.47
N ARG A 275 -15.48 -5.29 3.62
CA ARG A 275 -16.78 -4.72 3.21
C ARG A 275 -17.69 -4.35 4.38
N ARG A 276 -17.71 -5.18 5.43
CA ARG A 276 -18.50 -4.89 6.63
C ARG A 276 -18.08 -3.57 7.30
N SER A 277 -16.77 -3.31 7.34
CA SER A 277 -16.21 -2.06 7.89
C SER A 277 -16.55 -0.88 7.00
N ALA A 278 -16.41 -1.03 5.67
CA ALA A 278 -16.76 -0.01 4.69
C ALA A 278 -18.23 0.41 4.81
N LYS A 279 -19.15 -0.57 4.85
CA LYS A 279 -20.58 -0.30 5.04
C LYS A 279 -20.89 0.43 6.36
N PHE A 280 -20.20 0.07 7.45
CA PHE A 280 -20.33 0.75 8.74
C PHE A 280 -19.81 2.19 8.65
N MET A 281 -18.66 2.41 8.03
CA MET A 281 -18.03 3.73 7.90
C MET A 281 -18.95 4.73 7.18
N LEU A 282 -19.63 4.35 6.12
CA LEU A 282 -20.56 5.21 5.38
C LEU A 282 -21.75 5.69 6.23
N LYS A 283 -22.20 4.87 7.17
CA LYS A 283 -23.33 5.19 8.07
C LYS A 283 -22.90 5.97 9.31
N SER A 284 -21.61 5.95 9.67
CA SER A 284 -21.09 6.52 10.91
C SER A 284 -21.05 8.05 10.88
N LYS A 285 -21.77 8.69 11.81
CA LYS A 285 -21.69 10.16 12.00
C LYS A 285 -20.28 10.60 12.39
N LYS A 286 -19.54 9.81 13.19
CA LYS A 286 -18.16 10.13 13.60
C LYS A 286 -17.19 10.10 12.43
N VAL A 287 -17.35 9.16 11.49
CA VAL A 287 -16.52 9.14 10.27
C VAL A 287 -16.79 10.37 9.41
N LYS A 288 -18.05 10.78 9.28
CA LYS A 288 -18.43 12.03 8.56
C LYS A 288 -17.83 13.25 9.23
N SER A 289 -17.93 13.36 10.56
CA SER A 289 -17.31 14.48 11.32
C SER A 289 -15.79 14.49 11.16
N LEU A 290 -15.14 13.33 11.13
CA LEU A 290 -13.70 13.23 10.88
C LEU A 290 -13.33 13.71 9.47
N LEU A 291 -14.08 13.33 8.44
CA LEU A 291 -13.86 13.84 7.08
C LEU A 291 -13.98 15.35 6.99
N THR A 292 -15.03 15.91 7.62
CA THR A 292 -15.22 17.37 7.70
C THR A 292 -14.06 18.04 8.44
N TYR A 293 -13.57 17.45 9.53
CA TYR A 293 -12.42 17.97 10.25
C TYR A 293 -11.15 17.94 9.38
N LEU A 294 -10.85 16.79 8.78
CA LEU A 294 -9.66 16.60 7.97
C LEU A 294 -9.64 17.44 6.68
N SER A 295 -10.79 17.92 6.20
CA SER A 295 -10.83 18.83 5.04
C SER A 295 -10.09 20.16 5.28
N GLN A 296 -9.81 20.49 6.53
CA GLN A 296 -9.10 21.70 6.93
C GLN A 296 -7.65 21.42 7.40
N THR A 297 -7.22 20.16 7.38
CA THR A 297 -5.85 19.76 7.75
C THR A 297 -4.96 19.61 6.51
N TRP A 298 -3.65 19.55 6.75
CA TRP A 298 -2.68 19.25 5.70
C TRP A 298 -2.44 17.74 5.60
N VAL A 299 -2.31 17.19 4.37
CA VAL A 299 -2.07 15.77 4.08
C VAL A 299 -3.11 14.87 4.75
N ALA A 300 -4.38 15.20 4.56
CA ALA A 300 -5.53 14.50 5.13
C ALA A 300 -5.60 13.02 4.73
N ASP A 301 -5.15 12.69 3.51
CA ASP A 301 -5.09 11.35 2.93
C ASP A 301 -4.18 10.39 3.71
N GLU A 302 -3.13 10.91 4.37
CA GLU A 302 -2.28 10.12 5.26
C GLU A 302 -2.79 10.02 6.71
N SER A 303 -3.99 10.48 6.99
CA SER A 303 -4.52 10.49 8.37
C SER A 303 -5.87 9.79 8.50
N PHE A 304 -6.67 9.77 7.45
CA PHE A 304 -8.06 9.33 7.52
C PHE A 304 -8.18 7.85 7.89
N TRP A 305 -7.57 6.94 7.13
CA TRP A 305 -7.80 5.50 7.26
C TRP A 305 -7.34 4.97 8.62
N THR A 306 -6.13 5.33 9.02
CA THR A 306 -5.59 4.90 10.31
C THR A 306 -6.29 5.53 11.50
N THR A 307 -6.77 6.79 11.38
CA THR A 307 -7.57 7.40 12.43
C THR A 307 -8.90 6.65 12.61
N VAL A 308 -9.53 6.21 11.52
CA VAL A 308 -10.74 5.39 11.61
C VAL A 308 -10.44 4.02 12.21
N ALA A 309 -9.42 3.32 11.69
CA ALA A 309 -9.04 1.98 12.14
C ALA A 309 -8.48 1.96 13.57
N GLY A 310 -7.71 2.99 13.96
CA GLY A 310 -7.00 3.05 15.24
C GLY A 310 -7.83 3.48 16.44
N ASN A 311 -9.09 3.91 16.24
CA ASN A 311 -9.98 4.36 17.30
C ASN A 311 -11.11 3.35 17.58
N ALA A 312 -10.78 2.09 17.76
CA ALA A 312 -11.76 1.00 17.98
C ALA A 312 -12.81 1.31 19.06
N VAL A 313 -12.40 1.91 20.18
CA VAL A 313 -13.31 2.24 21.29
C VAL A 313 -14.27 3.36 20.96
N LEU A 314 -13.78 4.43 20.29
CA LEU A 314 -14.54 5.64 20.05
C LEU A 314 -15.39 5.54 18.78
N MET A 315 -14.89 4.92 17.73
CA MET A 315 -15.56 4.82 16.42
C MET A 315 -16.31 3.51 16.23
N LYS A 316 -15.88 2.43 16.93
CA LYS A 316 -16.51 1.09 16.93
C LYS A 316 -16.66 0.49 15.52
N VAL A 317 -15.74 0.82 14.61
CA VAL A 317 -15.73 0.26 13.26
C VAL A 317 -15.31 -1.22 13.35
N PRO A 318 -16.05 -2.16 12.73
CA PRO A 318 -15.63 -3.56 12.72
C PRO A 318 -14.22 -3.72 12.14
N GLY A 319 -13.41 -4.62 12.71
CA GLY A 319 -12.04 -4.87 12.26
C GLY A 319 -11.02 -3.78 12.64
N SER A 320 -11.43 -2.81 13.46
CA SER A 320 -10.56 -1.77 14.01
C SER A 320 -9.80 -2.25 15.26
N TYR A 321 -8.76 -1.52 15.63
CA TYR A 321 -7.86 -1.78 16.76
C TYR A 321 -7.57 -0.49 17.52
N ARG A 322 -6.74 -0.56 18.56
CA ARG A 322 -6.33 0.61 19.33
C ARG A 322 -4.92 1.07 18.92
N ALA A 323 -4.82 2.07 18.05
CA ALA A 323 -3.55 2.61 17.59
C ALA A 323 -2.66 3.12 18.72
N ARG A 324 -3.26 3.67 19.80
CA ARG A 324 -2.53 4.11 21.00
C ARG A 324 -1.70 2.96 21.61
N ASP A 325 -2.25 1.75 21.67
CA ASP A 325 -1.56 0.60 22.25
C ASP A 325 -0.38 0.17 21.36
N ILE A 326 -0.56 0.20 20.04
CA ILE A 326 0.51 -0.07 19.06
C ILE A 326 1.66 0.92 19.24
N LEU A 327 1.38 2.22 19.28
CA LEU A 327 2.40 3.26 19.45
C LEU A 327 3.11 3.15 20.79
N TRP A 328 2.36 2.82 21.85
CA TRP A 328 2.91 2.58 23.18
C TRP A 328 3.88 1.39 23.17
N LEU A 329 3.45 0.23 22.64
CA LEU A 329 4.32 -0.96 22.59
C LEU A 329 5.55 -0.73 21.73
N ARG A 330 5.40 -0.12 20.56
CA ARG A 330 6.52 0.22 19.68
C ARG A 330 7.58 1.06 20.41
N LYS A 331 7.14 2.07 21.18
CA LYS A 331 8.06 2.89 21.98
C LYS A 331 8.82 2.05 23.03
N HIS A 332 8.16 1.11 23.70
CA HIS A 332 8.79 0.24 24.69
C HIS A 332 9.78 -0.73 24.04
N LEU A 333 9.43 -1.35 22.93
CA LEU A 333 10.34 -2.24 22.18
C LEU A 333 11.62 -1.51 21.74
N ILE A 334 11.52 -0.25 21.31
CA ILE A 334 12.66 0.60 20.93
C ILE A 334 13.55 0.87 22.16
N MET A 335 12.96 1.14 23.33
CA MET A 335 13.71 1.47 24.53
C MET A 335 14.45 0.26 25.12
N GLU A 336 13.85 -0.93 25.06
CA GLU A 336 14.41 -2.14 25.64
C GLU A 336 15.50 -2.79 24.78
N SER A 337 15.46 -2.66 23.47
CA SER A 337 16.39 -3.34 22.57
C SER A 337 16.71 -2.54 21.31
N PRO A 338 17.30 -1.36 21.42
CA PRO A 338 17.53 -0.49 20.27
C PRO A 338 18.44 -1.09 19.19
N GLN A 339 19.28 -2.07 19.54
CA GLN A 339 20.25 -2.67 18.62
C GLN A 339 19.72 -3.93 17.89
N ARG A 340 18.56 -4.47 18.28
CA ARG A 340 18.02 -5.74 17.76
C ARG A 340 17.14 -5.59 16.52
N PHE A 341 16.67 -4.38 16.26
CA PHE A 341 15.68 -4.15 15.20
C PHE A 341 16.34 -3.45 14.02
N THR A 342 16.87 -4.22 13.09
CA THR A 342 17.15 -3.73 11.76
C THR A 342 15.85 -3.77 10.93
N VAL A 343 15.59 -2.74 10.16
CA VAL A 343 14.36 -2.60 9.33
C VAL A 343 14.19 -3.80 8.38
N ASP A 344 15.27 -4.49 8.07
CA ASP A 344 15.31 -5.54 7.04
C ASP A 344 15.06 -6.97 7.55
N SER A 345 15.06 -7.19 8.88
CA SER A 345 14.99 -8.54 9.48
C SER A 345 13.64 -8.89 10.10
N VAL A 346 12.64 -8.02 10.02
CA VAL A 346 11.40 -8.14 10.78
C VAL A 346 10.21 -8.30 9.84
N GLY A 347 9.25 -9.15 10.18
CA GLY A 347 7.95 -9.23 9.53
C GLY A 347 7.23 -7.88 9.57
N THR A 348 6.09 -7.76 8.95
CA THR A 348 5.37 -6.49 8.84
C THR A 348 4.02 -6.53 9.55
N SER A 349 3.58 -5.40 10.09
CA SER A 349 2.22 -5.17 10.57
C SER A 349 1.33 -4.47 9.55
N TYR A 350 1.92 -3.98 8.46
CA TYR A 350 1.26 -3.27 7.38
C TYR A 350 1.67 -3.86 6.04
N ILE A 351 0.70 -4.30 5.26
CA ILE A 351 0.92 -4.98 3.97
C ILE A 351 0.37 -4.22 2.77
N GLY A 352 -0.32 -3.11 2.99
CA GLY A 352 -0.99 -2.39 1.91
C GLY A 352 -0.04 -1.97 0.78
N ARG A 353 1.20 -1.58 1.13
CA ARG A 353 2.16 -1.08 0.14
C ARG A 353 3.61 -1.15 0.64
N TYR A 354 4.52 -1.69 -0.15
CA TYR A 354 5.95 -1.50 0.05
C TYR A 354 6.40 -0.17 -0.56
N GLN A 355 6.92 0.69 0.29
CA GLN A 355 7.43 2.02 -0.09
C GLN A 355 8.68 2.32 0.73
N VAL A 356 9.67 2.95 0.10
CA VAL A 356 10.91 3.39 0.76
C VAL A 356 10.99 4.91 0.68
N TRP A 357 11.11 5.55 1.84
CA TRP A 357 11.31 6.97 1.93
C TRP A 357 12.80 7.32 1.90
N GLU A 358 13.13 8.49 1.37
CA GLU A 358 14.51 8.98 1.18
C GLU A 358 15.39 8.83 2.44
N TRP A 359 14.79 8.99 3.63
CA TRP A 359 15.50 8.91 4.91
C TRP A 359 15.61 7.51 5.51
N GLN A 360 14.98 6.50 4.91
CA GLN A 360 14.97 5.13 5.47
C GLN A 360 16.20 4.33 5.04
N LYS A 361 16.43 4.25 3.75
CA LYS A 361 17.55 3.54 3.15
C LYS A 361 17.85 4.06 1.75
N PRO A 362 19.04 3.73 1.19
CA PRO A 362 19.37 4.12 -0.16
C PRO A 362 18.37 3.60 -1.19
N CYS A 363 17.92 4.48 -2.08
CA CYS A 363 17.17 4.16 -3.28
C CYS A 363 18.18 3.94 -4.42
N ARG A 364 18.08 2.82 -5.12
CA ARG A 364 18.98 2.50 -6.24
C ARG A 364 18.44 3.01 -7.58
N GLY A 365 17.17 3.38 -7.63
CA GLY A 365 16.57 4.12 -8.72
C GLY A 365 16.72 5.63 -8.54
N ARG A 366 15.61 6.38 -8.48
CA ARG A 366 15.61 7.85 -8.25
C ARG A 366 14.64 8.24 -7.14
N ILE A 367 14.86 9.40 -6.53
CA ILE A 367 13.92 9.97 -5.55
C ILE A 367 12.92 10.88 -6.28
N ALA A 368 11.63 10.69 -5.97
CA ALA A 368 10.55 11.57 -6.40
C ALA A 368 9.53 11.75 -5.27
N SER A 369 9.25 13.01 -4.92
CA SER A 369 8.36 13.34 -3.80
C SER A 369 8.73 12.57 -2.53
N TRP A 370 10.00 12.67 -2.10
CA TRP A 370 10.57 12.08 -0.88
C TRP A 370 10.56 10.54 -0.84
N SER A 371 10.15 9.88 -1.88
CA SER A 371 10.01 8.44 -1.96
C SER A 371 10.83 7.86 -3.13
N CYS A 372 11.32 6.64 -2.95
CA CYS A 372 12.04 5.90 -3.98
C CYS A 372 11.11 5.57 -5.16
N VAL A 373 11.51 5.95 -6.35
CA VAL A 373 11.09 5.33 -7.60
C VAL A 373 12.08 4.22 -7.85
N PHE A 374 11.65 3.00 -7.71
CA PHE A 374 12.52 1.84 -7.73
C PHE A 374 13.08 1.57 -9.12
N GLY A 375 14.37 1.26 -9.16
CA GLY A 375 15.08 0.81 -10.35
C GLY A 375 15.26 -0.70 -10.39
N VAL A 376 15.90 -1.18 -11.45
CA VAL A 376 16.18 -2.60 -11.67
C VAL A 376 16.93 -3.24 -10.49
N LEU A 377 17.86 -2.52 -9.88
CA LEU A 377 18.68 -3.04 -8.79
C LEU A 377 17.92 -3.20 -7.46
N ASP A 378 16.76 -2.58 -7.32
CA ASP A 378 15.90 -2.72 -6.15
C ASP A 378 15.00 -3.97 -6.26
N VAL A 379 14.78 -4.48 -7.48
CA VAL A 379 13.82 -5.56 -7.76
C VAL A 379 14.08 -6.83 -6.98
N PRO A 380 15.32 -7.32 -6.81
CA PRO A 380 15.57 -8.55 -6.04
C PRO A 380 15.08 -8.47 -4.59
N GLU A 381 15.22 -7.31 -3.97
CA GLU A 381 14.69 -7.10 -2.63
C GLU A 381 13.16 -6.97 -2.66
N ILE A 382 12.61 -6.15 -3.57
CA ILE A 382 11.17 -5.95 -3.73
C ILE A 382 10.45 -7.28 -3.92
N TRP A 383 11.02 -8.17 -4.74
CA TRP A 383 10.40 -9.46 -5.07
C TRP A 383 10.21 -10.39 -3.87
N THR A 384 11.01 -10.23 -2.81
CA THR A 384 10.90 -11.00 -1.57
C THR A 384 9.97 -10.39 -0.53
N ARG A 385 9.35 -9.24 -0.82
CA ARG A 385 8.57 -8.49 0.16
C ARG A 385 7.21 -9.13 0.43
N PRO A 386 6.70 -9.08 1.69
CA PRO A 386 5.38 -9.62 2.05
C PRO A 386 4.21 -8.71 1.67
N GLU A 387 4.47 -7.44 1.32
CA GLU A 387 3.42 -6.49 0.98
C GLU A 387 2.66 -6.89 -0.30
N LEU A 388 1.45 -6.36 -0.44
CA LEU A 388 0.56 -6.67 -1.57
C LEU A 388 1.03 -6.00 -2.86
N VAL A 389 1.54 -4.75 -2.73
CA VAL A 389 1.99 -3.95 -3.87
C VAL A 389 3.31 -3.25 -3.55
N VAL A 390 4.05 -2.87 -4.59
CA VAL A 390 5.21 -1.98 -4.52
C VAL A 390 4.87 -0.60 -5.07
N HIS A 391 5.43 0.45 -4.48
CA HIS A 391 5.26 1.86 -4.83
C HIS A 391 6.57 2.64 -4.58
N LYS A 392 7.17 3.34 -5.53
CA LYS A 392 6.69 3.69 -6.88
C LYS A 392 7.46 2.91 -7.94
N MET A 393 6.74 2.41 -8.91
CA MET A 393 7.32 1.84 -10.12
C MET A 393 6.82 2.65 -11.33
N TYR A 394 7.75 3.19 -12.13
CA TYR A 394 7.41 3.94 -13.34
C TYR A 394 8.05 3.33 -14.57
N LEU A 395 7.32 3.33 -15.69
CA LEU A 395 7.83 2.87 -16.99
C LEU A 395 8.95 3.76 -17.53
N ASP A 396 9.04 5.02 -17.11
CA ASP A 396 10.11 5.95 -17.47
C ASP A 396 11.40 5.74 -16.67
N THR A 397 11.37 4.86 -15.66
CA THR A 397 12.49 4.65 -14.76
C THR A 397 12.92 3.18 -14.76
N GLU A 398 13.97 2.87 -15.51
CA GLU A 398 14.53 1.51 -15.63
C GLU A 398 13.43 0.44 -15.87
N PRO A 399 12.67 0.54 -16.98
CA PRO A 399 11.43 -0.22 -17.22
C PRO A 399 11.57 -1.75 -17.21
N ALA A 400 12.80 -2.28 -17.32
CA ALA A 400 13.01 -3.72 -17.22
C ALA A 400 12.56 -4.31 -15.88
N GLY A 401 12.71 -3.55 -14.78
CA GLY A 401 12.22 -3.94 -13.46
C GLY A 401 10.70 -4.06 -13.44
N TYR A 402 10.01 -3.03 -13.96
CA TYR A 402 8.55 -3.01 -14.09
C TYR A 402 8.04 -4.21 -14.89
N MET A 403 8.59 -4.41 -16.09
CA MET A 403 8.16 -5.46 -17.01
C MET A 403 8.43 -6.86 -16.46
N CYS A 404 9.52 -7.07 -15.73
CA CYS A 404 9.82 -8.37 -15.15
C CYS A 404 8.90 -8.71 -13.98
N ILE A 405 8.55 -7.76 -13.12
CA ILE A 405 7.53 -7.99 -12.07
C ILE A 405 6.17 -8.30 -12.71
N LEU A 406 5.73 -7.51 -13.69
CA LEU A 406 4.47 -7.75 -14.41
C LEU A 406 4.42 -9.17 -15.00
N LYS A 407 5.46 -9.56 -15.75
CA LYS A 407 5.53 -10.90 -16.35
C LYS A 407 5.53 -12.01 -15.32
N ALA A 408 6.25 -11.85 -14.22
CA ALA A 408 6.32 -12.84 -13.16
C ALA A 408 4.97 -13.04 -12.45
N ILE A 409 4.26 -11.93 -12.14
CA ILE A 409 2.91 -12.00 -11.57
C ILE A 409 1.95 -12.65 -12.55
N ARG A 410 1.95 -12.25 -13.84
CA ARG A 410 1.11 -12.86 -14.86
C ARG A 410 1.34 -14.35 -14.96
N HIS A 411 2.60 -14.77 -15.05
CA HIS A 411 2.96 -16.19 -15.10
C HIS A 411 2.45 -16.94 -13.86
N ARG A 412 2.68 -16.39 -12.66
CA ARG A 412 2.28 -17.02 -11.39
C ARG A 412 0.74 -17.05 -11.22
N SER A 413 0.01 -16.12 -11.82
CA SER A 413 -1.45 -16.13 -11.83
C SER A 413 -2.00 -17.35 -12.61
N HIS A 414 -1.38 -17.68 -13.74
CA HIS A 414 -1.76 -18.85 -14.57
C HIS A 414 -1.13 -20.17 -14.09
N ASN A 415 -0.08 -20.11 -13.31
CA ASN A 415 0.62 -21.26 -12.76
C ASN A 415 0.80 -21.07 -11.24
N PRO A 416 -0.31 -21.16 -10.48
CA PRO A 416 -0.28 -20.88 -9.04
C PRO A 416 0.64 -21.84 -8.31
N ILE A 417 1.39 -21.27 -7.36
CA ILE A 417 2.21 -22.02 -6.41
C ILE A 417 1.40 -22.28 -5.14
N ASP A 418 1.86 -23.24 -4.35
CA ASP A 418 1.35 -23.39 -2.99
C ASP A 418 1.80 -22.18 -2.17
N PHE A 419 0.80 -21.38 -1.75
CA PHE A 419 1.01 -20.13 -1.03
C PHE A 419 0.37 -20.21 0.34
N ASP A 420 1.20 -20.21 1.38
CA ASP A 420 0.76 -20.17 2.77
C ASP A 420 0.54 -18.72 3.24
N ALA A 421 -0.71 -18.40 3.55
CA ALA A 421 -1.09 -17.10 4.10
C ALA A 421 -1.21 -17.09 5.63
N SER A 422 -0.87 -18.17 6.32
CA SER A 422 -1.09 -18.32 7.78
C SER A 422 -0.44 -17.20 8.59
N SER A 423 0.76 -16.80 8.22
CA SER A 423 1.50 -15.73 8.87
C SER A 423 0.80 -14.36 8.84
N TYR A 424 -0.02 -14.09 7.83
CA TYR A 424 -0.80 -12.85 7.80
C TYR A 424 -1.90 -12.81 8.87
N ALA A 425 -2.38 -13.96 9.34
CA ALA A 425 -3.29 -14.05 10.48
C ALA A 425 -2.62 -13.70 11.81
N GLU A 426 -1.31 -13.80 11.89
CA GLU A 426 -0.50 -13.53 13.07
C GLU A 426 -0.01 -12.08 13.16
N MET A 427 -0.37 -11.25 12.19
CA MET A 427 -0.01 -9.84 12.20
C MET A 427 -0.59 -9.13 13.43
N PRO A 428 0.17 -8.27 14.14
CA PRO A 428 -0.28 -7.58 15.34
C PRO A 428 -1.61 -6.85 15.19
N THR A 429 -1.84 -6.17 14.06
CA THR A 429 -3.11 -5.47 13.79
C THR A 429 -4.29 -6.44 13.66
N VAL A 430 -4.07 -7.63 13.10
CA VAL A 430 -5.08 -8.70 12.98
C VAL A 430 -5.41 -9.26 14.34
N GLU A 431 -4.40 -9.63 15.12
CA GLU A 431 -4.59 -10.18 16.46
C GLU A 431 -5.33 -9.21 17.40
N LEU A 432 -4.93 -7.92 17.37
CA LEU A 432 -5.59 -6.86 18.17
C LEU A 432 -7.03 -6.62 17.75
N SER A 433 -7.34 -6.60 16.44
CA SER A 433 -8.70 -6.39 15.95
C SER A 433 -9.62 -7.58 16.27
N ASN A 434 -9.06 -8.79 16.43
CA ASN A 434 -9.75 -10.00 16.84
C ASN A 434 -9.81 -10.18 18.38
N GLY A 435 -9.42 -9.14 19.15
CA GLY A 435 -9.64 -9.08 20.59
C GLY A 435 -8.48 -9.55 21.46
N LYS A 436 -7.32 -9.93 20.90
CA LYS A 436 -6.13 -10.19 21.69
C LYS A 436 -5.66 -8.92 22.40
N ARG A 437 -5.14 -9.09 23.60
CA ARG A 437 -4.48 -7.99 24.32
C ARG A 437 -3.08 -7.76 23.73
N ILE A 438 -2.57 -6.57 23.88
CA ILE A 438 -1.25 -6.19 23.41
C ILE A 438 -0.12 -7.06 23.98
N THR A 439 -0.33 -7.61 25.17
CA THR A 439 0.59 -8.53 25.85
C THR A 439 0.54 -9.97 25.35
N GLU A 440 -0.40 -10.28 24.48
CA GLU A 440 -0.66 -11.63 23.94
C GLU A 440 -0.27 -11.75 22.47
N LEU A 441 0.31 -10.69 21.89
CA LEU A 441 0.74 -10.70 20.51
C LEU A 441 1.84 -11.73 20.28
N LYS A 442 1.70 -12.50 19.20
CA LYS A 442 2.68 -13.52 18.81
C LYS A 442 3.98 -12.89 18.29
N HIS A 443 3.83 -11.82 17.51
CA HIS A 443 4.93 -11.11 16.84
C HIS A 443 4.87 -9.60 17.10
N PRO A 444 5.05 -9.15 18.36
CA PRO A 444 5.03 -7.72 18.67
C PRO A 444 6.15 -6.94 17.96
N GLU A 445 7.29 -7.59 17.68
CA GLU A 445 8.43 -7.01 16.95
C GLU A 445 8.07 -6.58 15.52
N TRP A 446 7.04 -7.15 14.91
CA TRP A 446 6.58 -6.74 13.57
C TRP A 446 5.99 -5.32 13.56
N LEU A 447 5.63 -4.78 14.71
CA LEU A 447 5.24 -3.37 14.85
C LEU A 447 6.39 -2.39 14.62
N MET A 448 7.63 -2.85 14.74
CA MET A 448 8.81 -2.01 14.55
C MET A 448 9.00 -1.57 13.10
N ARG A 449 8.42 -2.32 12.17
CA ARG A 449 8.45 -1.99 10.76
C ARG A 449 7.27 -1.08 10.41
N SER A 450 7.54 0.20 10.35
CA SER A 450 6.62 1.22 9.89
C SER A 450 7.18 1.94 8.67
N SER A 451 6.31 2.31 7.74
CA SER A 451 6.67 3.10 6.56
C SER A 451 7.26 4.48 6.92
N PHE A 452 6.99 4.98 8.12
CA PHE A 452 7.38 6.33 8.54
C PHE A 452 8.36 6.34 9.71
N TYR A 453 8.95 5.20 10.09
CA TYR A 453 9.84 5.15 11.23
C TYR A 453 11.00 6.14 11.07
N CYS A 454 11.07 7.09 11.98
CA CYS A 454 12.04 8.18 11.91
C CYS A 454 13.41 7.75 12.43
N LYS A 455 14.29 7.26 11.55
CA LYS A 455 15.70 6.99 11.85
C LYS A 455 16.42 8.24 12.37
N ARG A 456 15.99 9.45 11.97
CA ARG A 456 16.58 10.73 12.39
C ARG A 456 16.60 10.95 13.90
N ASP A 457 15.53 10.58 14.60
CA ASP A 457 15.45 10.76 16.06
C ASP A 457 16.28 9.74 16.81
N PHE A 458 16.50 8.58 16.22
CA PHE A 458 17.33 7.53 16.78
C PHE A 458 18.83 7.86 16.64
N ASP A 459 19.26 8.29 15.48
CA ASP A 459 20.66 8.65 15.21
C ASP A 459 21.08 9.91 16.00
N LYS A 460 20.20 10.89 16.17
CA LYS A 460 20.43 12.06 17.04
C LYS A 460 20.60 11.67 18.52
N ARG A 461 19.84 10.69 19.03
CA ARG A 461 19.96 10.22 20.41
C ARG A 461 21.23 9.39 20.65
N LEU A 462 21.67 8.63 19.65
CA LEU A 462 22.93 7.90 19.70
C LEU A 462 24.14 8.85 19.67
N SER A 463 24.08 9.94 18.90
CA SER A 463 25.14 10.94 18.82
C SER A 463 25.25 11.83 20.08
N GLN A 464 24.13 11.98 20.83
CA GLN A 464 24.12 12.74 22.11
C GLN A 464 24.56 11.91 23.33
N ARG A 465 24.75 10.59 23.17
CA ARG A 465 25.24 9.69 24.21
C ARG A 465 26.73 9.30 24.06
N LYS A 466 27.38 9.81 23.03
CA LYS A 466 28.85 9.82 22.88
C LYS A 466 29.40 11.20 23.30
#